data_625cb882d41ea9f2ff05a4265a6c4d26
#
_entry.id   625cb882d41ea9f2ff05a4265a6c4d26
#
_cell.length_a   1.000
_cell.length_b   1.000
_cell.length_c   1.000
_cell.angle_alpha   90.00
_cell.angle_beta   90.00
_cell.angle_gamma   90.00
#
_symmetry.space_group_name_H-M   'P 1'
#
loop_
_entity.id
_entity.type
_entity.pdbx_description
1 polymer ?
#
loop_
_entity_poly.entity_id
_entity_poly.type
_entity_poly.pdbx_seq_one_letter_code
_entity_poly.pdbx_strand_id
1 'polypeptide(L)'
;MEAVLDEIEFLARSKNRVEVLRLLAADGYTRGRLGEATGASQATLGRILEDFTDRSWIRREGNEYVATPTGALVAEGLNGLLEILETESKLRGVVRYLPADAMDFDLQRLADATITVPTRTRPSAPLQRVLEAMGDAERLRVFSHAFNEQSLDVAHRRVTAGDGTFEGVFSEGAIAVLAADQTLWGKLTALAKSDDAEIRVRTDGVPLAVTVVDGTVHFLVRDDDGLVQASIDTDDAAVRSWAVETFERYWGTSTPLDPADFEE
;
A
#
# COMPACT_ATOMS: atom_id res chain seq x y z
N MET A 1 13.94 1.17 31.70
CA MET A 1 12.93 1.67 30.75
C MET A 1 12.90 3.20 30.77
N GLU A 2 12.80 3.85 31.93
CA GLU A 2 12.77 5.33 32.07
C GLU A 2 13.95 6.00 31.33
N ALA A 3 15.19 5.62 31.63
CA ALA A 3 16.39 6.15 30.95
C ALA A 3 16.42 5.96 29.42
N VAL A 4 15.77 4.91 28.90
CA VAL A 4 15.67 4.69 27.45
C VAL A 4 14.65 5.65 26.83
N LEU A 5 13.53 5.89 27.51
CA LEU A 5 12.53 6.86 27.08
C LEU A 5 13.08 8.30 27.10
N ASP A 6 13.92 8.63 28.07
CA ASP A 6 14.58 9.94 28.16
C ASP A 6 15.49 10.18 26.94
N GLU A 7 16.18 9.15 26.43
CA GLU A 7 17.00 9.26 25.22
C GLU A 7 16.15 9.41 23.95
N ILE A 8 14.99 8.72 23.86
CA ILE A 8 14.05 8.92 22.77
C ILE A 8 13.48 10.34 22.80
N GLU A 9 13.07 10.82 23.98
CA GLU A 9 12.58 12.19 24.16
C GLU A 9 13.65 13.21 23.77
N PHE A 10 14.89 12.99 24.21
CA PHE A 10 16.02 13.84 23.85
C PHE A 10 16.17 14.01 22.34
N LEU A 11 16.11 12.92 21.57
CA LEU A 11 16.17 12.97 20.11
C LEU A 11 14.92 13.62 19.52
N ALA A 12 13.72 13.18 19.91
CA ALA A 12 12.45 13.61 19.34
C ALA A 12 12.14 15.10 19.55
N ARG A 13 12.69 15.73 20.58
CA ARG A 13 12.51 17.18 20.86
C ARG A 13 13.19 18.11 19.85
N SER A 14 14.05 17.61 18.98
CA SER A 14 14.80 18.46 18.06
C SER A 14 15.01 17.82 16.69
N LYS A 15 14.34 18.36 15.68
CA LYS A 15 14.56 17.97 14.28
C LYS A 15 16.04 17.99 13.90
N ASN A 16 16.78 18.99 14.39
CA ASN A 16 18.21 19.10 14.10
C ASN A 16 19.03 17.96 14.74
N ARG A 17 18.65 17.44 15.91
CA ARG A 17 19.31 16.26 16.51
C ARG A 17 19.14 15.04 15.64
N VAL A 18 17.90 14.79 15.21
CA VAL A 18 17.57 13.67 14.30
C VAL A 18 18.41 13.77 13.02
N GLU A 19 18.39 14.92 12.37
CA GLU A 19 19.08 15.14 11.10
C GLU A 19 20.59 15.03 11.21
N VAL A 20 21.19 15.64 12.26
CA VAL A 20 22.64 15.55 12.50
C VAL A 20 23.06 14.11 12.75
N LEU A 21 22.29 13.33 13.55
CA LEU A 21 22.63 11.94 13.81
C LEU A 21 22.55 11.08 12.52
N ARG A 22 21.52 11.29 11.70
CA ARG A 22 21.35 10.61 10.39
C ARG A 22 22.53 10.91 9.45
N LEU A 23 22.91 12.16 9.33
CA LEU A 23 24.02 12.58 8.47
C LEU A 23 25.34 11.94 8.93
N LEU A 24 25.62 11.97 10.23
CA LEU A 24 26.86 11.42 10.81
C LEU A 24 26.90 9.88 10.79
N ALA A 25 25.75 9.23 10.75
CA ALA A 25 25.68 7.78 10.57
C ALA A 25 25.96 7.36 9.11
N ALA A 26 25.66 8.23 8.14
CA ALA A 26 25.89 7.97 6.72
C ALA A 26 27.35 8.30 6.29
N ASP A 27 27.93 9.39 6.81
CA ASP A 27 29.26 9.85 6.39
C ASP A 27 29.90 10.78 7.45
N GLY A 28 31.17 11.11 7.29
CA GLY A 28 31.89 12.11 8.08
C GLY A 28 31.52 13.55 7.65
N TYR A 29 31.25 14.41 8.64
CA TYR A 29 30.90 15.81 8.38
C TYR A 29 31.72 16.77 9.24
N THR A 30 32.19 17.85 8.62
CA THR A 30 32.66 19.00 9.39
C THR A 30 31.45 19.76 9.97
N ARG A 31 31.67 20.53 11.02
CA ARG A 31 30.62 21.37 11.61
C ARG A 31 30.03 22.39 10.62
N GLY A 32 30.86 22.88 9.67
CA GLY A 32 30.40 23.78 8.62
C GLY A 32 29.41 23.07 7.67
N ARG A 33 29.79 21.90 7.15
CA ARG A 33 28.91 21.09 6.27
C ARG A 33 27.60 20.67 6.98
N LEU A 34 27.63 20.35 8.28
CA LEU A 34 26.41 20.10 9.05
C LEU A 34 25.51 21.34 9.11
N GLY A 35 26.08 22.54 9.25
CA GLY A 35 25.32 23.79 9.23
C GLY A 35 24.63 24.04 7.90
N GLU A 36 25.32 23.80 6.81
CA GLU A 36 24.78 23.92 5.45
C GLU A 36 23.65 22.89 5.20
N ALA A 37 23.85 21.64 5.60
CA ALA A 37 22.89 20.56 5.38
C ALA A 37 21.61 20.69 6.22
N THR A 38 21.74 21.09 7.51
CA THR A 38 20.61 21.13 8.46
C THR A 38 19.97 22.52 8.60
N GLY A 39 20.64 23.58 8.15
CA GLY A 39 20.23 24.96 8.42
C GLY A 39 20.37 25.38 9.90
N ALA A 40 20.97 24.55 10.75
CA ALA A 40 21.12 24.83 12.18
C ALA A 40 22.23 25.86 12.42
N SER A 41 22.01 26.75 13.43
CA SER A 41 23.02 27.71 13.83
C SER A 41 24.27 27.03 14.40
N GLN A 42 25.43 27.71 14.28
CA GLN A 42 26.68 27.20 14.89
C GLN A 42 26.57 26.93 16.39
N ALA A 43 25.79 27.74 17.11
CA ALA A 43 25.56 27.53 18.54
C ALA A 43 24.75 26.28 18.82
N THR A 44 23.70 26.04 17.98
CA THR A 44 22.85 24.83 18.06
C THR A 44 23.67 23.57 17.75
N LEU A 45 24.45 23.60 16.67
CA LEU A 45 25.33 22.48 16.33
C LEU A 45 26.37 22.18 17.40
N GLY A 46 26.95 23.23 18.02
CA GLY A 46 27.89 23.03 19.10
C GLY A 46 27.31 22.19 20.23
N ARG A 47 26.09 22.52 20.68
CA ARG A 47 25.41 21.79 21.77
C ARG A 47 25.06 20.35 21.32
N ILE A 48 24.56 20.18 20.11
CA ILE A 48 24.21 18.85 19.61
C ILE A 48 25.44 17.94 19.54
N LEU A 49 26.55 18.45 19.01
CA LEU A 49 27.79 17.69 18.91
C LEU A 49 28.39 17.35 20.27
N GLU A 50 28.31 18.27 21.23
CA GLU A 50 28.69 18.02 22.61
C GLU A 50 27.80 16.94 23.24
N ASP A 51 26.47 17.10 23.20
CA ASP A 51 25.49 16.15 23.71
C ASP A 51 25.69 14.73 23.14
N PHE A 52 26.02 14.61 21.83
CA PHE A 52 26.25 13.31 21.18
C PHE A 52 27.63 12.73 21.54
N THR A 53 28.63 13.56 21.72
CA THR A 53 29.97 13.14 22.18
C THR A 53 29.90 12.58 23.60
N ASP A 54 29.20 13.26 24.51
CA ASP A 54 29.01 12.81 25.90
C ASP A 54 28.30 11.45 25.98
N ARG A 55 27.40 11.18 25.03
CA ARG A 55 26.73 9.88 24.88
C ARG A 55 27.58 8.82 24.16
N SER A 56 28.76 9.18 23.70
CA SER A 56 29.60 8.33 22.85
C SER A 56 28.94 7.88 21.56
N TRP A 57 27.95 8.63 21.06
CA TRP A 57 27.31 8.35 19.77
C TRP A 57 28.12 8.84 18.57
N ILE A 58 28.96 9.86 18.80
CA ILE A 58 29.87 10.37 17.78
C ILE A 58 31.28 10.51 18.35
N ARG A 59 32.23 10.56 17.43
CA ARG A 59 33.61 10.92 17.74
C ARG A 59 34.16 11.90 16.72
N ARG A 60 35.21 12.59 17.07
CA ARG A 60 35.93 13.48 16.15
C ARG A 60 37.09 12.73 15.49
N GLU A 61 37.16 12.79 14.15
CA GLU A 61 38.26 12.29 13.35
C GLU A 61 38.87 13.47 12.54
N GLY A 62 40.01 13.97 12.99
CA GLY A 62 40.61 15.16 12.39
C GLY A 62 39.73 16.40 12.51
N ASN A 63 39.17 16.86 11.41
CA ASN A 63 38.24 18.02 11.32
C ASN A 63 36.77 17.63 11.17
N GLU A 64 36.50 16.33 11.12
CA GLU A 64 35.14 15.79 10.91
C GLU A 64 34.62 15.10 12.17
N TYR A 65 33.31 15.00 12.26
CA TYR A 65 32.60 14.17 13.21
C TYR A 65 32.03 12.97 12.47
N VAL A 66 32.11 11.80 13.09
CA VAL A 66 31.58 10.54 12.56
C VAL A 66 30.79 9.82 13.64
N ALA A 67 29.79 9.04 13.27
CA ALA A 67 29.09 8.18 14.21
C ALA A 67 30.03 7.08 14.73
N THR A 68 29.88 6.75 15.99
CA THR A 68 30.43 5.52 16.55
C THR A 68 29.54 4.33 16.19
N PRO A 69 29.97 3.07 16.39
CA PRO A 69 29.08 1.92 16.20
C PRO A 69 27.79 2.01 17.01
N THR A 70 27.82 2.57 18.25
CA THR A 70 26.63 2.77 19.07
C THR A 70 25.76 3.91 18.54
N GLY A 71 26.37 4.99 18.04
CA GLY A 71 25.63 6.08 17.38
C GLY A 71 24.96 5.63 16.08
N ALA A 72 25.63 4.80 15.28
CA ALA A 72 25.04 4.21 14.08
C ALA A 72 23.85 3.30 14.42
N LEU A 73 23.96 2.47 15.47
CA LEU A 73 22.85 1.64 15.96
C LEU A 73 21.63 2.48 16.39
N VAL A 74 21.87 3.59 17.12
CA VAL A 74 20.79 4.50 17.54
C VAL A 74 20.16 5.18 16.33
N ALA A 75 20.95 5.62 15.35
CA ALA A 75 20.46 6.24 14.12
C ALA A 75 19.60 5.27 13.30
N GLU A 76 20.03 4.02 13.17
CA GLU A 76 19.27 2.96 12.47
C GLU A 76 17.91 2.71 13.14
N GLY A 77 17.90 2.50 14.46
CA GLY A 77 16.66 2.30 15.23
C GLY A 77 15.71 3.50 15.15
N LEU A 78 16.24 4.72 15.21
CA LEU A 78 15.47 5.94 15.07
C LEU A 78 14.87 6.08 13.66
N ASN A 79 15.65 5.81 12.61
CA ASN A 79 15.18 5.85 11.22
C ASN A 79 14.07 4.84 11.00
N GLY A 80 14.22 3.60 11.45
CA GLY A 80 13.19 2.58 11.35
C GLY A 80 11.89 2.99 12.07
N LEU A 81 11.98 3.60 13.26
CA LEU A 81 10.80 4.12 13.95
C LEU A 81 10.13 5.26 13.18
N LEU A 82 10.89 6.17 12.58
CA LEU A 82 10.34 7.26 11.78
C LEU A 82 9.61 6.73 10.54
N GLU A 83 10.18 5.78 9.82
CA GLU A 83 9.56 5.11 8.66
C GLU A 83 8.25 4.40 9.05
N ILE A 84 8.22 3.71 10.19
CA ILE A 84 7.00 3.09 10.73
C ILE A 84 5.93 4.14 10.99
N LEU A 85 6.27 5.25 11.65
CA LEU A 85 5.34 6.31 11.98
C LEU A 85 4.84 7.06 10.73
N GLU A 86 5.67 7.24 9.72
CA GLU A 86 5.29 7.81 8.43
C GLU A 86 4.27 6.91 7.73
N THR A 87 4.53 5.59 7.68
CA THR A 87 3.61 4.60 7.11
C THR A 87 2.30 4.55 7.90
N GLU A 88 2.36 4.51 9.23
CA GLU A 88 1.18 4.56 10.10
C GLU A 88 0.34 5.82 9.83
N SER A 89 0.98 6.98 9.78
CA SER A 89 0.31 8.25 9.52
C SER A 89 -0.40 8.25 8.16
N LYS A 90 0.22 7.65 7.14
CA LYS A 90 -0.32 7.48 5.79
C LYS A 90 -1.55 6.56 5.78
N LEU A 91 -1.48 5.45 6.51
CA LEU A 91 -2.55 4.45 6.58
C LEU A 91 -3.66 4.78 7.58
N ARG A 92 -3.44 5.66 8.55
CA ARG A 92 -4.33 5.96 9.69
C ARG A 92 -5.78 6.18 9.30
N GLY A 93 -6.03 6.87 8.18
CA GLY A 93 -7.37 7.18 7.70
C GLY A 93 -8.11 5.99 7.09
N VAL A 94 -7.40 4.96 6.65
CA VAL A 94 -7.95 3.85 5.86
C VAL A 94 -7.77 2.48 6.52
N VAL A 95 -6.82 2.33 7.44
CA VAL A 95 -6.47 1.04 8.05
C VAL A 95 -7.64 0.31 8.71
N ARG A 96 -8.60 1.04 9.25
CA ARG A 96 -9.82 0.46 9.89
C ARG A 96 -10.73 -0.28 8.90
N TYR A 97 -10.57 -0.03 7.61
CA TYR A 97 -11.34 -0.68 6.56
C TYR A 97 -10.56 -1.81 5.86
N LEU A 98 -9.30 -2.04 6.27
CA LEU A 98 -8.49 -3.13 5.74
C LEU A 98 -8.72 -4.38 6.58
N PRO A 99 -9.05 -5.53 5.97
CA PRO A 99 -9.15 -6.80 6.67
C PRO A 99 -7.74 -7.34 6.98
N ALA A 100 -7.12 -6.81 8.05
CA ALA A 100 -5.73 -7.11 8.41
C ALA A 100 -5.46 -8.63 8.52
N ASP A 101 -6.45 -9.40 9.00
CA ASP A 101 -6.35 -10.87 9.13
C ASP A 101 -6.27 -11.59 7.77
N ALA A 102 -6.68 -10.94 6.68
CA ALA A 102 -6.62 -11.49 5.33
C ALA A 102 -5.37 -11.05 4.55
N MET A 103 -4.57 -10.14 5.12
CA MET A 103 -3.39 -9.54 4.51
C MET A 103 -2.13 -10.12 5.19
N ASP A 104 -1.60 -11.21 4.64
CA ASP A 104 -0.42 -11.91 5.17
C ASP A 104 0.88 -11.25 4.68
N PHE A 105 1.02 -9.94 4.93
CA PHE A 105 2.25 -9.18 4.71
C PHE A 105 2.35 -8.02 5.72
N ASP A 106 3.57 -7.56 5.97
CA ASP A 106 3.82 -6.42 6.85
C ASP A 106 3.29 -5.12 6.23
N LEU A 107 2.47 -4.36 6.99
CA LEU A 107 1.92 -3.08 6.54
C LEU A 107 3.00 -2.04 6.18
N GLN A 108 4.22 -2.18 6.66
CA GLN A 108 5.36 -1.37 6.21
C GLN A 108 5.63 -1.49 4.70
N ARG A 109 5.23 -2.59 4.06
CA ARG A 109 5.31 -2.76 2.60
C ARG A 109 4.45 -1.76 1.83
N LEU A 110 3.53 -1.07 2.52
CA LEU A 110 2.72 0.00 1.96
C LEU A 110 3.34 1.40 2.18
N ALA A 111 4.58 1.50 2.64
CA ALA A 111 5.27 2.77 2.85
C ALA A 111 5.28 3.65 1.58
N ASP A 112 5.58 3.06 0.42
CA ASP A 112 5.62 3.76 -0.87
C ASP A 112 4.29 3.71 -1.64
N ALA A 113 3.26 3.03 -1.11
CA ALA A 113 1.97 2.93 -1.76
C ALA A 113 1.32 4.31 -1.98
N THR A 114 0.61 4.47 -3.08
CA THR A 114 -0.24 5.63 -3.33
C THR A 114 -1.63 5.39 -2.75
N ILE A 115 -2.10 6.27 -1.86
CA ILE A 115 -3.45 6.21 -1.29
C ILE A 115 -4.30 7.33 -1.89
N THR A 116 -5.38 6.96 -2.56
CA THR A 116 -6.36 7.91 -3.09
C THR A 116 -7.63 7.80 -2.28
N VAL A 117 -8.08 8.91 -1.70
CA VAL A 117 -9.33 8.99 -0.91
C VAL A 117 -10.38 9.84 -1.60
N PRO A 118 -11.68 9.63 -1.35
CA PRO A 118 -12.73 10.49 -1.84
C PRO A 118 -12.57 11.92 -1.31
N THR A 119 -12.85 12.90 -2.16
CA THR A 119 -12.93 14.30 -1.77
C THR A 119 -14.30 14.88 -2.11
N ARG A 120 -14.66 16.03 -1.56
CA ARG A 120 -15.93 16.70 -1.87
C ARG A 120 -16.13 16.99 -3.36
N THR A 121 -15.03 17.25 -4.07
CA THR A 121 -15.04 17.57 -5.51
C THR A 121 -14.77 16.36 -6.40
N ARG A 122 -14.21 15.29 -5.84
CA ARG A 122 -13.86 14.05 -6.56
C ARG A 122 -14.24 12.82 -5.71
N PRO A 123 -15.53 12.56 -5.47
CA PRO A 123 -15.98 11.45 -4.62
C PRO A 123 -15.62 10.08 -5.20
N SER A 124 -15.52 9.94 -6.52
CA SER A 124 -15.17 8.70 -7.21
C SER A 124 -13.67 8.54 -7.48
N ALA A 125 -12.81 9.43 -6.97
CA ALA A 125 -11.37 9.39 -7.26
C ALA A 125 -10.71 8.01 -7.01
N PRO A 126 -10.99 7.29 -5.91
CA PRO A 126 -10.41 5.97 -5.69
C PRO A 126 -10.80 4.96 -6.77
N LEU A 127 -12.06 4.91 -7.15
CA LEU A 127 -12.54 4.02 -8.20
C LEU A 127 -11.94 4.39 -9.56
N GLN A 128 -11.92 5.68 -9.91
CA GLN A 128 -11.33 6.17 -11.16
C GLN A 128 -9.86 5.76 -11.28
N ARG A 129 -9.12 5.78 -10.19
CA ARG A 129 -7.72 5.34 -10.16
C ARG A 129 -7.55 3.88 -10.59
N VAL A 130 -8.42 3.00 -10.08
CA VAL A 130 -8.41 1.56 -10.46
C VAL A 130 -8.88 1.39 -11.91
N LEU A 131 -9.92 2.10 -12.34
CA LEU A 131 -10.44 2.02 -13.71
C LEU A 131 -9.42 2.50 -14.76
N GLU A 132 -8.66 3.56 -14.46
CA GLU A 132 -7.56 4.04 -15.31
C GLU A 132 -6.49 2.95 -15.48
N ALA A 133 -6.06 2.31 -14.39
CA ALA A 133 -5.10 1.21 -14.45
C ALA A 133 -5.64 0.02 -15.25
N MET A 134 -6.90 -0.38 -15.03
CA MET A 134 -7.54 -1.45 -15.79
C MET A 134 -7.67 -1.13 -17.29
N GLY A 135 -7.81 0.16 -17.64
CA GLY A 135 -8.03 0.61 -19.02
C GLY A 135 -6.85 0.33 -19.96
N ASP A 136 -5.63 0.29 -19.44
CA ASP A 136 -4.39 0.10 -20.21
C ASP A 136 -3.78 -1.31 -20.02
N ALA A 137 -4.39 -2.16 -19.19
CA ALA A 137 -3.83 -3.44 -18.77
C ALA A 137 -3.80 -4.51 -19.89
N GLU A 138 -2.68 -5.21 -20.05
CA GLU A 138 -2.59 -6.41 -20.87
C GLU A 138 -3.19 -7.63 -20.16
N ARG A 139 -3.02 -7.71 -18.84
CA ARG A 139 -3.54 -8.79 -18.01
C ARG A 139 -4.20 -8.25 -16.75
N LEU A 140 -5.46 -8.61 -16.57
CA LEU A 140 -6.26 -8.28 -15.41
C LEU A 140 -6.53 -9.53 -14.58
N ARG A 141 -6.13 -9.52 -13.31
CA ARG A 141 -6.52 -10.52 -12.31
C ARG A 141 -7.27 -9.82 -11.18
N VAL A 142 -8.45 -10.28 -10.88
CA VAL A 142 -9.32 -9.66 -9.86
C VAL A 142 -9.82 -10.71 -8.87
N PHE A 143 -9.78 -10.42 -7.59
CA PHE A 143 -10.59 -11.13 -6.61
C PHE A 143 -11.35 -10.11 -5.76
N SER A 144 -12.67 -10.31 -5.59
CA SER A 144 -13.50 -9.28 -4.97
C SER A 144 -14.78 -9.84 -4.34
N HIS A 145 -15.16 -9.25 -3.19
CA HIS A 145 -16.45 -9.45 -2.54
C HIS A 145 -17.56 -8.55 -3.10
N ALA A 146 -17.21 -7.60 -3.96
CA ALA A 146 -18.14 -6.63 -4.51
C ALA A 146 -17.83 -6.42 -5.99
N PHE A 147 -18.87 -6.16 -6.76
CA PHE A 147 -18.73 -5.78 -8.15
C PHE A 147 -18.97 -4.28 -8.32
N ASN A 148 -18.37 -3.73 -9.35
CA ASN A 148 -18.61 -2.37 -9.78
C ASN A 148 -18.95 -2.35 -11.26
N GLU A 149 -20.07 -1.75 -11.62
CA GLU A 149 -20.54 -1.68 -13.01
C GLU A 149 -19.48 -1.13 -13.96
N GLN A 150 -18.79 -0.05 -13.57
CA GLN A 150 -17.75 0.58 -14.38
C GLN A 150 -16.54 -0.34 -14.60
N SER A 151 -16.17 -1.13 -13.58
CA SER A 151 -15.08 -2.12 -13.71
C SER A 151 -15.48 -3.24 -14.66
N LEU A 152 -16.74 -3.70 -14.62
CA LEU A 152 -17.28 -4.66 -15.57
C LEU A 152 -17.26 -4.12 -17.00
N ASP A 153 -17.65 -2.85 -17.19
CA ASP A 153 -17.62 -2.19 -18.49
C ASP A 153 -16.21 -2.08 -19.07
N VAL A 154 -15.21 -1.80 -18.23
CA VAL A 154 -13.81 -1.73 -18.66
C VAL A 154 -13.33 -3.13 -19.06
N ALA A 155 -13.53 -4.14 -18.23
CA ALA A 155 -13.11 -5.51 -18.48
C ALA A 155 -13.79 -6.05 -19.75
N HIS A 156 -15.12 -5.91 -19.87
CA HIS A 156 -15.87 -6.36 -21.04
C HIS A 156 -15.38 -5.71 -22.33
N ARG A 157 -15.18 -4.40 -22.34
CA ARG A 157 -14.72 -3.63 -23.50
C ARG A 157 -13.34 -4.07 -23.97
N ARG A 158 -12.39 -4.25 -23.04
CA ARG A 158 -11.03 -4.68 -23.37
C ARG A 158 -10.97 -6.08 -23.94
N VAL A 159 -11.63 -7.04 -23.29
CA VAL A 159 -11.68 -8.43 -23.74
C VAL A 159 -12.37 -8.51 -25.11
N THR A 160 -13.48 -7.80 -25.31
CA THR A 160 -14.19 -7.79 -26.61
C THR A 160 -13.36 -7.14 -27.73
N ALA A 161 -12.49 -6.18 -27.41
CA ALA A 161 -11.56 -5.59 -28.37
C ALA A 161 -10.32 -6.47 -28.67
N GLY A 162 -10.08 -7.53 -27.90
CA GLY A 162 -8.89 -8.36 -27.99
C GLY A 162 -7.62 -7.68 -27.42
N ASP A 163 -7.81 -6.68 -26.55
CA ASP A 163 -6.73 -5.86 -26.00
C ASP A 163 -6.14 -6.42 -24.69
N GLY A 164 -6.61 -7.58 -24.22
CA GLY A 164 -6.09 -8.19 -23.00
C GLY A 164 -6.94 -9.34 -22.46
N THR A 165 -6.43 -9.97 -21.39
CA THR A 165 -7.08 -11.10 -20.71
C THR A 165 -7.65 -10.70 -19.37
N PHE A 166 -8.73 -11.38 -18.94
CA PHE A 166 -9.39 -11.16 -17.66
C PHE A 166 -9.57 -12.48 -16.90
N GLU A 167 -9.04 -12.55 -15.69
CA GLU A 167 -9.23 -13.65 -14.76
C GLU A 167 -9.85 -13.08 -13.47
N GLY A 168 -11.07 -13.53 -13.08
CA GLY A 168 -11.78 -12.99 -11.93
C GLY A 168 -12.31 -14.05 -10.98
N VAL A 169 -12.07 -13.88 -9.67
CA VAL A 169 -12.70 -14.68 -8.60
C VAL A 169 -13.60 -13.76 -7.78
N PHE A 170 -14.88 -14.07 -7.74
CA PHE A 170 -15.87 -13.27 -7.02
C PHE A 170 -16.60 -14.10 -5.96
N SER A 171 -17.02 -13.43 -4.89
CA SER A 171 -17.94 -14.06 -3.94
C SER A 171 -19.29 -14.32 -4.60
N GLU A 172 -19.98 -15.37 -4.16
CA GLU A 172 -21.33 -15.70 -4.60
C GLU A 172 -22.30 -14.51 -4.45
N GLY A 173 -22.20 -13.78 -3.31
CA GLY A 173 -23.02 -12.58 -3.09
C GLY A 173 -22.75 -11.44 -4.10
N ALA A 174 -21.49 -11.27 -4.56
CA ALA A 174 -21.18 -10.30 -5.59
C ALA A 174 -21.80 -10.66 -6.94
N ILE A 175 -21.80 -11.93 -7.30
CA ILE A 175 -22.44 -12.42 -8.54
C ILE A 175 -23.95 -12.31 -8.44
N ALA A 176 -24.56 -12.68 -7.31
CA ALA A 176 -26.01 -12.58 -7.11
C ALA A 176 -26.54 -11.14 -7.28
N VAL A 177 -25.79 -10.13 -6.83
CA VAL A 177 -26.14 -8.71 -7.05
C VAL A 177 -26.17 -8.37 -8.55
N LEU A 178 -25.23 -8.90 -9.34
CA LEU A 178 -25.19 -8.68 -10.78
C LEU A 178 -26.31 -9.42 -11.51
N ALA A 179 -26.64 -10.64 -11.07
CA ALA A 179 -27.71 -11.43 -11.63
C ALA A 179 -29.10 -10.76 -11.46
N ALA A 180 -29.27 -9.96 -10.42
CA ALA A 180 -30.50 -9.20 -10.19
C ALA A 180 -30.71 -8.03 -11.19
N ASP A 181 -29.67 -7.62 -11.93
CA ASP A 181 -29.76 -6.59 -12.98
C ASP A 181 -29.52 -7.21 -14.35
N GLN A 182 -30.55 -7.23 -15.20
CA GLN A 182 -30.50 -7.87 -16.51
C GLN A 182 -29.39 -7.32 -17.43
N THR A 183 -29.09 -6.02 -17.32
CA THR A 183 -28.05 -5.37 -18.15
C THR A 183 -26.66 -5.79 -17.69
N LEU A 184 -26.41 -5.77 -16.39
CA LEU A 184 -25.13 -6.18 -15.80
C LEU A 184 -24.89 -7.68 -15.97
N TRP A 185 -25.94 -8.49 -15.80
CA TRP A 185 -25.90 -9.93 -16.05
C TRP A 185 -25.54 -10.25 -17.50
N GLY A 186 -26.18 -9.55 -18.46
CA GLY A 186 -25.86 -9.71 -19.88
C GLY A 186 -24.40 -9.39 -20.21
N LYS A 187 -23.82 -8.35 -19.58
CA LYS A 187 -22.38 -8.00 -19.74
C LYS A 187 -21.48 -9.06 -19.12
N LEU A 188 -21.78 -9.52 -17.91
CA LEU A 188 -21.00 -10.54 -17.21
C LEU A 188 -20.98 -11.86 -17.98
N THR A 189 -22.15 -12.32 -18.43
CA THR A 189 -22.26 -13.57 -19.20
C THR A 189 -21.61 -13.46 -20.56
N ALA A 190 -21.64 -12.30 -21.22
CA ALA A 190 -20.90 -12.07 -22.46
C ALA A 190 -19.39 -12.12 -22.23
N LEU A 191 -18.91 -11.54 -21.13
CA LEU A 191 -17.50 -11.60 -20.73
C LEU A 191 -17.07 -13.05 -20.43
N ALA A 192 -17.87 -13.80 -19.68
CA ALA A 192 -17.59 -15.19 -19.31
C ALA A 192 -17.61 -16.18 -20.51
N LYS A 193 -18.18 -15.76 -21.63
CA LYS A 193 -18.18 -16.56 -22.87
C LYS A 193 -16.98 -16.28 -23.78
N SER A 194 -16.17 -15.31 -23.47
CA SER A 194 -14.95 -15.00 -24.24
C SER A 194 -13.82 -15.96 -23.89
N ASP A 195 -13.07 -16.40 -24.91
CA ASP A 195 -11.86 -17.22 -24.69
C ASP A 195 -10.75 -16.49 -23.96
N ASP A 196 -10.79 -15.14 -23.92
CA ASP A 196 -9.84 -14.29 -23.23
C ASP A 196 -10.29 -13.89 -21.80
N ALA A 197 -11.38 -14.50 -21.29
CA ALA A 197 -11.85 -14.24 -19.94
C ALA A 197 -12.28 -15.52 -19.22
N GLU A 198 -11.93 -15.64 -17.95
CA GLU A 198 -12.47 -16.68 -17.08
C GLU A 198 -12.95 -16.04 -15.76
N ILE A 199 -14.17 -16.38 -15.38
CA ILE A 199 -14.81 -15.91 -14.14
C ILE A 199 -15.13 -17.11 -13.28
N ARG A 200 -14.76 -17.03 -12.00
CA ARG A 200 -15.02 -18.07 -11.01
C ARG A 200 -15.77 -17.51 -9.81
N VAL A 201 -16.55 -18.38 -9.19
CA VAL A 201 -17.37 -18.07 -8.00
C VAL A 201 -16.81 -18.80 -6.80
N ARG A 202 -16.63 -18.08 -5.70
CA ARG A 202 -16.15 -18.62 -4.43
C ARG A 202 -17.22 -18.50 -3.35
N THR A 203 -17.68 -19.63 -2.84
CA THR A 203 -18.74 -19.74 -1.81
C THR A 203 -18.23 -19.33 -0.41
N ASP A 204 -16.96 -19.60 -0.07
CA ASP A 204 -16.33 -19.20 1.20
C ASP A 204 -16.10 -17.68 1.34
N GLY A 205 -16.59 -16.91 0.35
CA GLY A 205 -16.44 -15.45 0.33
C GLY A 205 -15.04 -14.98 -0.08
N VAL A 206 -14.93 -13.67 -0.28
CA VAL A 206 -13.69 -12.94 -0.60
C VAL A 206 -13.65 -11.72 0.31
N PRO A 207 -12.63 -11.54 1.17
CA PRO A 207 -12.68 -10.53 2.23
C PRO A 207 -12.40 -9.10 1.75
N LEU A 208 -11.81 -8.92 0.58
CA LEU A 208 -11.46 -7.60 0.03
C LEU A 208 -11.46 -7.59 -1.49
N ALA A 209 -11.46 -6.40 -2.07
CA ALA A 209 -11.36 -6.21 -3.51
C ALA A 209 -9.92 -5.84 -3.90
N VAL A 210 -9.30 -6.72 -4.68
CA VAL A 210 -7.93 -6.55 -5.21
C VAL A 210 -7.95 -6.75 -6.72
N THR A 211 -7.29 -5.84 -7.41
CA THR A 211 -7.01 -5.94 -8.85
C THR A 211 -5.50 -5.93 -9.04
N VAL A 212 -4.97 -6.92 -9.75
CA VAL A 212 -3.57 -6.97 -10.16
C VAL A 212 -3.51 -6.62 -11.64
N VAL A 213 -2.82 -5.53 -11.94
CA VAL A 213 -2.66 -4.97 -13.28
C VAL A 213 -1.18 -4.91 -13.59
N ASP A 214 -0.70 -5.70 -14.54
CA ASP A 214 0.67 -5.64 -15.07
C ASP A 214 1.77 -5.54 -13.99
N GLY A 215 1.53 -6.20 -12.85
CA GLY A 215 2.47 -6.25 -11.71
C GLY A 215 2.23 -5.19 -10.63
N THR A 216 1.29 -4.26 -10.80
CA THR A 216 0.82 -3.34 -9.75
C THR A 216 -0.42 -3.92 -9.06
N VAL A 217 -0.47 -3.81 -7.75
CA VAL A 217 -1.60 -4.26 -6.93
C VAL A 217 -2.45 -3.06 -6.54
N HIS A 218 -3.74 -3.13 -6.82
CA HIS A 218 -4.73 -2.11 -6.49
C HIS A 218 -5.74 -2.69 -5.51
N PHE A 219 -5.80 -2.13 -4.31
CA PHE A 219 -6.86 -2.40 -3.35
C PHE A 219 -7.97 -1.38 -3.51
N LEU A 220 -9.21 -1.82 -3.57
CA LEU A 220 -10.36 -0.93 -3.48
C LEU A 220 -11.05 -1.16 -2.13
N VAL A 221 -10.80 -0.24 -1.22
CA VAL A 221 -11.19 -0.36 0.18
C VAL A 221 -12.59 0.22 0.40
N ARG A 222 -13.45 -0.54 1.09
CA ARG A 222 -14.85 -0.18 1.36
C ARG A 222 -15.12 -0.23 2.86
N ASP A 223 -16.13 0.53 3.30
CA ASP A 223 -16.70 0.37 4.64
C ASP A 223 -17.76 -0.74 4.69
N ASP A 224 -18.36 -0.94 5.86
CA ASP A 224 -19.39 -1.94 6.11
C ASP A 224 -20.69 -1.69 5.31
N ASP A 225 -20.93 -0.46 4.88
CA ASP A 225 -22.04 -0.08 4.01
C ASP A 225 -21.72 -0.27 2.51
N GLY A 226 -20.51 -0.75 2.19
CA GLY A 226 -20.04 -0.98 0.83
C GLY A 226 -19.57 0.28 0.10
N LEU A 227 -19.48 1.43 0.79
CA LEU A 227 -19.00 2.68 0.19
C LEU A 227 -17.47 2.67 0.06
N VAL A 228 -16.98 3.10 -1.09
CA VAL A 228 -15.54 3.18 -1.37
C VAL A 228 -14.90 4.27 -0.51
N GLN A 229 -13.96 3.88 0.34
CA GLN A 229 -13.22 4.76 1.24
C GLN A 229 -11.82 5.11 0.75
N ALA A 230 -11.19 4.23 -0.04
CA ALA A 230 -9.88 4.49 -0.64
C ALA A 230 -9.59 3.53 -1.80
N SER A 231 -8.62 3.91 -2.65
CA SER A 231 -7.75 2.94 -3.34
C SER A 231 -6.34 3.03 -2.77
N ILE A 232 -5.65 1.89 -2.75
CA ILE A 232 -4.25 1.78 -2.35
C ILE A 232 -3.53 1.05 -3.48
N ASP A 233 -2.55 1.72 -4.08
CA ASP A 233 -1.82 1.20 -5.22
C ASP A 233 -0.36 0.99 -4.84
N THR A 234 0.20 -0.19 -5.10
CA THR A 234 1.59 -0.50 -4.80
C THR A 234 2.18 -1.47 -5.82
N ASP A 235 3.47 -1.30 -6.10
CA ASP A 235 4.31 -2.21 -6.88
C ASP A 235 5.31 -2.99 -6.00
N ASP A 236 5.16 -2.92 -4.66
CA ASP A 236 6.01 -3.69 -3.74
C ASP A 236 5.96 -5.18 -4.07
N ALA A 237 7.14 -5.79 -4.19
CA ALA A 237 7.28 -7.17 -4.63
C ALA A 237 6.64 -8.18 -3.67
N ALA A 238 6.66 -7.93 -2.36
CA ALA A 238 6.06 -8.83 -1.38
C ALA A 238 4.52 -8.74 -1.39
N VAL A 239 3.97 -7.53 -1.54
CA VAL A 239 2.52 -7.32 -1.70
C VAL A 239 2.03 -7.96 -2.99
N ARG A 240 2.79 -7.82 -4.08
CA ARG A 240 2.46 -8.47 -5.35
C ARG A 240 2.49 -9.99 -5.25
N SER A 241 3.52 -10.57 -4.62
CA SER A 241 3.59 -12.03 -4.40
C SER A 241 2.38 -12.52 -3.60
N TRP A 242 2.07 -11.84 -2.50
CA TRP A 242 0.88 -12.14 -1.70
C TRP A 242 -0.42 -12.07 -2.52
N ALA A 243 -0.61 -11.04 -3.34
CA ALA A 243 -1.80 -10.87 -4.16
C ALA A 243 -1.95 -11.99 -5.19
N VAL A 244 -0.85 -12.36 -5.86
CA VAL A 244 -0.84 -13.47 -6.84
C VAL A 244 -1.09 -14.81 -6.15
N GLU A 245 -0.42 -15.11 -5.04
CA GLU A 245 -0.61 -16.37 -4.28
C GLU A 245 -2.03 -16.48 -3.72
N THR A 246 -2.60 -15.35 -3.26
CA THR A 246 -4.00 -15.29 -2.80
C THR A 246 -4.97 -15.52 -3.94
N PHE A 247 -4.72 -14.90 -5.10
CA PHE A 247 -5.51 -15.14 -6.30
C PHE A 247 -5.49 -16.63 -6.69
N GLU A 248 -4.30 -17.24 -6.82
CA GLU A 248 -4.16 -18.66 -7.20
C GLU A 248 -4.84 -19.60 -6.19
N ARG A 249 -4.74 -19.31 -4.90
CA ARG A 249 -5.43 -20.07 -3.85
C ARG A 249 -6.95 -19.97 -3.99
N TYR A 250 -7.49 -18.77 -4.24
CA TYR A 250 -8.92 -18.57 -4.44
C TYR A 250 -9.38 -19.21 -5.75
N TRP A 251 -8.56 -19.09 -6.80
CA TRP A 251 -8.80 -19.73 -8.08
C TRP A 251 -8.94 -21.25 -7.95
N GLY A 252 -8.05 -21.90 -7.24
CA GLY A 252 -8.04 -23.34 -7.01
C GLY A 252 -9.20 -23.86 -6.15
N THR A 253 -9.86 -22.98 -5.36
CA THR A 253 -10.99 -23.32 -4.46
C THR A 253 -12.32 -22.77 -4.93
N SER A 254 -12.38 -22.17 -6.12
CA SER A 254 -13.59 -21.62 -6.74
C SER A 254 -14.05 -22.47 -7.91
N THR A 255 -15.32 -22.32 -8.29
CA THR A 255 -15.92 -22.99 -9.47
C THR A 255 -16.08 -22.02 -10.62
N PRO A 256 -15.92 -22.44 -11.90
CA PRO A 256 -16.27 -21.60 -13.02
C PRO A 256 -17.70 -21.07 -12.89
N LEU A 257 -17.92 -19.82 -13.32
CA LEU A 257 -19.27 -19.24 -13.34
C LEU A 257 -20.14 -20.01 -14.33
N ASP A 258 -21.19 -20.67 -13.82
CA ASP A 258 -22.28 -21.19 -14.66
C ASP A 258 -23.47 -20.23 -14.57
N PRO A 259 -23.86 -19.56 -15.65
CA PRO A 259 -25.01 -18.66 -15.63
C PRO A 259 -26.31 -19.34 -15.18
N ALA A 260 -26.46 -20.66 -15.40
CA ALA A 260 -27.64 -21.39 -15.00
C ALA A 260 -27.86 -21.46 -13.49
N ASP A 261 -26.79 -21.35 -12.70
CA ASP A 261 -26.87 -21.35 -11.23
C ASP A 261 -27.50 -20.07 -10.65
N PHE A 262 -27.67 -19.03 -11.46
CA PHE A 262 -28.16 -17.69 -11.08
C PHE A 262 -29.41 -17.25 -11.87
N GLU A 263 -29.97 -18.10 -12.73
CA GLU A 263 -31.21 -17.85 -13.44
C GLU A 263 -32.39 -18.41 -12.61
N GLU A 264 -33.16 -17.52 -11.94
CA GLU A 264 -34.47 -17.87 -11.35
C GLU A 264 -35.65 -17.54 -12.28
#